data_7c225785e70faadb56bcfb2a24e70652
#
_entry.id   7c225785e70faadb56bcfb2a24e70652
#
_cell.length_a   1.000
_cell.length_b   1.000
_cell.length_c   1.000
_cell.angle_alpha   90.00
_cell.angle_beta   90.00
_cell.angle_gamma   90.00
#
_symmetry.space_group_name_H-M   'P 1'
#
loop_
_entity.id
_entity.type
_entity.pdbx_description
1 polymer ?
#
loop_
_entity_poly.entity_id
_entity_poly.type
_entity_poly.pdbx_seq_one_letter_code
_entity_poly.pdbx_strand_id
1 'polypeptide(L)'
;MSQDQCRHADWAERGQRDGREGYSLSRIDDHREACAKVGVRPDTARWQLGYSAGIREYCAPNSAWNAGLANRYYAGSCALHDEDGFLRYYRAGQALHRARQEFNRNQSDIERLEAELKKADKDEERKRLREHIGRLDRERQPLRRQLEALELTKPRW
;
A
#
# COMPACT_ATOMS: atom_id res chain seq x y z
N MET A 1 -20.53 9.60 0.14
CA MET A 1 -21.73 8.78 0.43
C MET A 1 -22.84 9.08 -0.58
N SER A 2 -23.67 8.08 -0.97
CA SER A 2 -24.90 8.33 -1.72
C SER A 2 -25.98 8.92 -0.81
N GLN A 3 -27.05 9.50 -1.42
CA GLN A 3 -28.17 10.05 -0.66
C GLN A 3 -28.85 9.00 0.21
N ASP A 4 -29.03 7.80 -0.32
CA ASP A 4 -29.66 6.68 0.37
C ASP A 4 -28.79 6.20 1.55
N GLN A 5 -27.46 6.11 1.35
CA GLN A 5 -26.51 5.82 2.42
C GLN A 5 -26.54 6.85 3.55
N CYS A 6 -26.80 8.14 3.25
CA CYS A 6 -26.92 9.16 4.27
C CYS A 6 -28.17 8.97 5.14
N ARG A 7 -29.29 8.57 4.53
CA ARG A 7 -30.58 8.41 5.23
C ARG A 7 -30.62 7.20 6.17
N HIS A 8 -29.87 6.12 5.80
CA HIS A 8 -29.91 4.85 6.52
C HIS A 8 -28.55 4.52 7.21
N ALA A 9 -27.69 5.52 7.41
CA ALA A 9 -26.38 5.30 7.97
C ALA A 9 -26.42 4.87 9.44
N ASP A 10 -25.84 3.73 9.78
CA ASP A 10 -25.32 3.48 11.11
C ASP A 10 -23.96 4.21 11.23
N TRP A 11 -23.96 5.29 11.97
CA TRP A 11 -22.77 6.14 12.11
C TRP A 11 -21.66 5.47 12.90
N ALA A 12 -21.95 4.55 13.81
CA ALA A 12 -20.93 3.78 14.52
C ALA A 12 -20.24 2.80 13.54
N GLU A 13 -21.03 2.05 12.76
CA GLU A 13 -20.48 1.16 11.74
C GLU A 13 -19.67 1.92 10.67
N ARG A 14 -20.17 3.09 10.24
CA ARG A 14 -19.47 3.97 9.31
C ARG A 14 -18.14 4.43 9.88
N GLY A 15 -18.12 4.90 11.12
CA GLY A 15 -16.91 5.32 11.81
C GLY A 15 -15.90 4.17 11.91
N GLN A 16 -16.34 2.97 12.28
CA GLN A 16 -15.48 1.81 12.39
C GLN A 16 -14.84 1.47 11.05
N ARG A 17 -15.59 1.53 9.95
CA ARG A 17 -15.06 1.31 8.59
C ARG A 17 -14.03 2.37 8.22
N ASP A 18 -14.35 3.64 8.41
CA ASP A 18 -13.43 4.74 8.11
C ASP A 18 -12.11 4.62 8.90
N GLY A 19 -12.20 4.24 10.18
CA GLY A 19 -11.02 3.95 11.00
C GLY A 19 -10.19 2.78 10.48
N ARG A 20 -10.81 1.65 10.14
CA ARG A 20 -10.11 0.48 9.54
C ARG A 20 -9.45 0.78 8.21
N GLU A 21 -10.02 1.71 7.44
CA GLU A 21 -9.44 2.16 6.16
C GLU A 21 -8.32 3.18 6.35
N GLY A 22 -8.09 3.66 7.58
CA GLY A 22 -7.03 4.59 7.94
C GLY A 22 -7.30 6.04 7.56
N TYR A 23 -8.56 6.42 7.33
CA TYR A 23 -8.92 7.81 7.13
C TYR A 23 -8.61 8.65 8.36
N SER A 24 -8.32 9.94 8.17
CA SER A 24 -8.15 10.88 9.26
C SER A 24 -9.50 11.23 9.94
N LEU A 25 -9.43 11.84 11.12
CA LEU A 25 -10.64 12.32 11.83
C LEU A 25 -11.48 13.33 11.02
N SER A 26 -10.86 14.05 10.08
CA SER A 26 -11.57 14.97 9.19
C SER A 26 -12.54 14.26 8.22
N ARG A 27 -12.49 12.93 8.11
CA ARG A 27 -13.42 12.15 7.28
C ARG A 27 -14.89 12.39 7.61
N ILE A 28 -15.20 12.72 8.87
CA ILE A 28 -16.56 13.08 9.28
C ILE A 28 -17.07 14.34 8.58
N ASP A 29 -16.18 15.28 8.22
CA ASP A 29 -16.54 16.51 7.53
C ASP A 29 -16.97 16.22 6.08
N ASP A 30 -16.29 15.28 5.42
CA ASP A 30 -16.70 14.79 4.08
C ASP A 30 -18.11 14.17 4.13
N HIS A 31 -18.42 13.42 5.19
CA HIS A 31 -19.75 12.86 5.37
C HIS A 31 -20.80 13.95 5.65
N ARG A 32 -20.43 14.96 6.44
CA ARG A 32 -21.29 16.10 6.74
C ARG A 32 -21.64 16.87 5.47
N GLU A 33 -20.66 17.15 4.63
CA GLU A 33 -20.87 17.84 3.36
C GLU A 33 -21.73 16.99 2.39
N ALA A 34 -21.41 15.71 2.24
CA ALA A 34 -22.15 14.82 1.34
C ALA A 34 -23.63 14.67 1.75
N CYS A 35 -23.92 14.56 3.06
CA CYS A 35 -25.26 14.31 3.59
C CYS A 35 -26.09 15.58 3.78
N ALA A 36 -25.48 16.76 3.82
CA ALA A 36 -26.17 18.04 3.87
C ALA A 36 -27.12 18.22 2.67
N LYS A 37 -26.77 17.68 1.51
CA LYS A 37 -27.57 17.73 0.27
C LYS A 37 -28.95 17.07 0.41
N VAL A 38 -29.14 16.19 1.39
CA VAL A 38 -30.40 15.51 1.71
C VAL A 38 -30.93 15.84 3.10
N GLY A 39 -30.39 16.90 3.72
CA GLY A 39 -30.84 17.38 5.03
C GLY A 39 -30.46 16.48 6.21
N VAL A 40 -29.54 15.52 6.02
CA VAL A 40 -29.10 14.59 7.07
C VAL A 40 -27.82 15.11 7.71
N ARG A 41 -27.79 15.12 9.04
CA ARG A 41 -26.58 15.44 9.83
C ARG A 41 -26.02 14.15 10.40
N PRO A 42 -24.72 13.86 10.17
CA PRO A 42 -24.04 12.74 10.81
C PRO A 42 -24.08 12.84 12.34
N ASP A 43 -24.36 11.71 13.00
CA ASP A 43 -24.15 11.59 14.43
C ASP A 43 -22.65 11.44 14.70
N THR A 44 -21.99 12.58 14.96
CA THR A 44 -20.55 12.65 15.16
C THR A 44 -20.09 11.83 16.37
N ALA A 45 -20.87 11.77 17.45
CA ALA A 45 -20.50 11.03 18.65
C ALA A 45 -20.49 9.51 18.38
N ARG A 46 -21.53 9.00 17.73
CA ARG A 46 -21.59 7.58 17.34
C ARG A 46 -20.50 7.25 16.33
N TRP A 47 -20.27 8.13 15.35
CA TRP A 47 -19.18 7.93 14.38
C TRP A 47 -17.81 7.86 15.07
N GLN A 48 -17.52 8.77 16.03
CA GLN A 48 -16.25 8.76 16.77
C GLN A 48 -16.04 7.49 17.59
N LEU A 49 -17.11 6.95 18.22
CA LEU A 49 -17.03 5.69 18.95
C LEU A 49 -16.60 4.55 18.01
N GLY A 50 -17.24 4.43 16.85
CA GLY A 50 -16.88 3.45 15.86
C GLY A 50 -15.48 3.65 15.30
N TYR A 51 -15.15 4.91 14.95
CA TYR A 51 -13.83 5.28 14.44
C TYR A 51 -12.71 4.90 15.40
N SER A 52 -12.90 5.15 16.71
CA SER A 52 -11.91 4.78 17.74
C SER A 52 -11.66 3.26 17.83
N ALA A 53 -12.65 2.45 17.52
CA ALA A 53 -12.45 0.99 17.41
C ALA A 53 -11.69 0.63 16.14
N GLY A 54 -12.13 1.16 14.99
CA GLY A 54 -11.53 0.83 13.69
C GLY A 54 -10.09 1.31 13.53
N ILE A 55 -9.76 2.51 14.05
CA ILE A 55 -8.42 3.07 13.90
C ILE A 55 -7.37 2.29 14.71
N ARG A 56 -7.75 1.69 15.84
CA ARG A 56 -6.87 0.79 16.60
C ARG A 56 -6.48 -0.45 15.78
N GLU A 57 -7.44 -0.99 15.03
CA GLU A 57 -7.19 -2.11 14.12
C GLU A 57 -6.25 -1.70 12.96
N TYR A 58 -6.48 -0.50 12.40
CA TYR A 58 -5.62 0.05 11.34
C TYR A 58 -4.19 0.32 11.82
N CYS A 59 -4.03 0.87 13.03
CA CYS A 59 -2.71 1.21 13.58
C CYS A 59 -1.94 -0.01 14.11
N ALA A 60 -2.53 -1.21 14.05
CA ALA A 60 -1.83 -2.43 14.41
C ALA A 60 -0.69 -2.78 13.42
N PRO A 61 0.39 -3.43 13.88
CA PRO A 61 1.57 -3.75 13.06
C PRO A 61 1.29 -4.48 11.75
N ASN A 62 0.35 -5.45 11.75
CA ASN A 62 -0.03 -6.18 10.54
C ASN A 62 -0.70 -5.27 9.49
N SER A 63 -1.59 -4.41 9.95
CA SER A 63 -2.28 -3.47 9.09
C SER A 63 -1.30 -2.45 8.51
N ALA A 64 -0.38 -1.95 9.33
CA ALA A 64 0.71 -1.08 8.90
C ALA A 64 1.57 -1.72 7.80
N TRP A 65 2.01 -2.96 8.03
CA TRP A 65 2.77 -3.72 7.05
C TRP A 65 2.00 -3.89 5.73
N ASN A 66 0.73 -4.30 5.80
CA ASN A 66 -0.11 -4.52 4.62
C ASN A 66 -0.38 -3.19 3.87
N ALA A 67 -0.60 -2.09 4.59
CA ALA A 67 -0.77 -0.77 3.99
C ALA A 67 0.51 -0.33 3.24
N GLY A 68 1.68 -0.53 3.86
CA GLY A 68 2.97 -0.28 3.22
C GLY A 68 3.22 -1.16 2.00
N LEU A 69 2.95 -2.47 2.12
CA LEU A 69 3.11 -3.43 1.02
C LEU A 69 2.19 -3.12 -0.17
N ALA A 70 0.99 -2.61 0.09
CA ALA A 70 0.07 -2.13 -0.94
C ALA A 70 0.40 -0.71 -1.43
N ASN A 71 1.47 -0.09 -0.91
CA ASN A 71 1.88 1.29 -1.17
C ASN A 71 0.73 2.29 -1.01
N ARG A 72 -0.14 2.08 0.00
CA ARG A 72 -1.26 2.99 0.30
C ARG A 72 -0.72 4.28 0.93
N TYR A 73 -1.38 5.39 0.64
CA TYR A 73 -1.08 6.65 1.29
C TYR A 73 -1.43 6.59 2.79
N TYR A 74 -0.54 7.10 3.64
CA TYR A 74 -0.75 7.25 5.07
C TYR A 74 -1.08 8.71 5.40
N ALA A 75 -2.23 8.94 6.03
CA ALA A 75 -2.77 10.28 6.33
C ALA A 75 -2.40 10.80 7.73
N GLY A 76 -1.44 10.19 8.44
CA GLY A 76 -1.13 10.58 9.82
C GLY A 76 -2.20 10.16 10.84
N SER A 77 -3.05 9.20 10.48
CA SER A 77 -4.22 8.82 11.30
C SER A 77 -3.87 8.07 12.59
N CYS A 78 -2.64 7.58 12.75
CA CYS A 78 -2.17 6.91 13.95
C CYS A 78 -1.46 7.86 14.97
N ALA A 79 -1.46 9.18 14.75
CA ALA A 79 -0.76 10.15 15.61
C ALA A 79 -1.19 10.11 17.09
N LEU A 80 -2.41 9.66 17.38
CA LEU A 80 -2.93 9.48 18.74
C LEU A 80 -2.79 8.04 19.26
N HIS A 81 -2.05 7.21 18.54
CA HIS A 81 -1.76 5.80 18.85
C HIS A 81 -0.25 5.58 18.80
N ASP A 82 0.21 4.33 18.67
CA ASP A 82 1.63 4.02 18.45
C ASP A 82 2.03 4.31 17.00
N GLU A 83 2.17 5.60 16.65
CA GLU A 83 2.54 6.01 15.30
C GLU A 83 3.94 5.54 14.89
N ASP A 84 4.90 5.57 15.80
CA ASP A 84 6.27 5.12 15.53
C ASP A 84 6.31 3.63 15.22
N GLY A 85 5.57 2.83 15.98
CA GLY A 85 5.38 1.40 15.72
C GLY A 85 4.70 1.17 14.38
N PHE A 86 3.63 1.91 14.06
CA PHE A 86 2.97 1.86 12.77
C PHE A 86 3.93 2.17 11.64
N LEU A 87 4.62 3.32 11.69
CA LEU A 87 5.52 3.78 10.63
C LEU A 87 6.69 2.83 10.40
N ARG A 88 7.20 2.17 11.44
CA ARG A 88 8.24 1.15 11.30
C ARG A 88 7.80 0.02 10.37
N TYR A 89 6.64 -0.57 10.62
CA TYR A 89 6.13 -1.67 9.80
C TYR A 89 5.61 -1.20 8.43
N TYR A 90 5.01 -0.04 8.37
CA TYR A 90 4.57 0.58 7.12
C TYR A 90 5.75 0.82 6.16
N ARG A 91 6.85 1.40 6.65
CA ARG A 91 8.06 1.63 5.85
C ARG A 91 8.72 0.31 5.42
N ALA A 92 8.73 -0.69 6.27
CA ALA A 92 9.24 -2.01 5.93
C ALA A 92 8.39 -2.66 4.81
N GLY A 93 7.06 -2.58 4.90
CA GLY A 93 6.17 -3.02 3.82
C GLY A 93 6.41 -2.28 2.50
N GLN A 94 6.58 -0.93 2.55
CA GLN A 94 6.93 -0.14 1.36
C GLN A 94 8.29 -0.53 0.77
N ALA A 95 9.28 -0.83 1.61
CA ALA A 95 10.58 -1.29 1.13
C ALA A 95 10.47 -2.60 0.34
N LEU A 96 9.69 -3.56 0.85
CA LEU A 96 9.41 -4.81 0.14
C LEU A 96 8.64 -4.56 -1.17
N HIS A 97 7.65 -3.67 -1.17
CA HIS A 97 6.93 -3.29 -2.39
C HIS A 97 7.89 -2.78 -3.47
N ARG A 98 8.78 -1.84 -3.12
CA ARG A 98 9.78 -1.29 -4.06
C ARG A 98 10.73 -2.37 -4.56
N ALA A 99 11.28 -3.20 -3.67
CA ALA A 99 12.19 -4.26 -4.05
C ALA A 99 11.54 -5.28 -5.00
N ARG A 100 10.27 -5.63 -4.78
CA ARG A 100 9.50 -6.48 -5.72
C ARG A 100 9.35 -5.84 -7.09
N GLN A 101 9.07 -4.53 -7.14
CA GLN A 101 8.98 -3.82 -8.41
C GLN A 101 10.31 -3.80 -9.16
N GLU A 102 11.43 -3.59 -8.48
CA GLU A 102 12.77 -3.61 -9.08
C GLU A 102 13.12 -5.00 -9.63
N PHE A 103 12.88 -6.04 -8.84
CA PHE A 103 13.10 -7.42 -9.28
C PHE A 103 12.24 -7.77 -10.50
N ASN A 104 10.96 -7.43 -10.49
CA ASN A 104 10.05 -7.70 -11.60
C ASN A 104 10.46 -6.93 -12.87
N ARG A 105 10.91 -5.67 -12.73
CA ARG A 105 11.46 -4.90 -13.86
C ARG A 105 12.68 -5.58 -14.47
N ASN A 106 13.66 -5.95 -13.62
CA ASN A 106 14.85 -6.64 -14.06
C ASN A 106 14.49 -7.92 -14.83
N GLN A 107 13.55 -8.71 -14.29
CA GLN A 107 13.07 -9.92 -14.94
C GLN A 107 12.43 -9.64 -16.31
N SER A 108 11.52 -8.66 -16.38
CA SER A 108 10.85 -8.28 -17.63
C SER A 108 11.81 -7.73 -18.68
N ASP A 109 12.84 -6.98 -18.26
CA ASP A 109 13.87 -6.48 -19.16
C ASP A 109 14.72 -7.62 -19.75
N ILE A 110 15.09 -8.61 -18.93
CA ILE A 110 15.79 -9.80 -19.42
C ILE A 110 14.95 -10.53 -20.46
N GLU A 111 13.67 -10.82 -20.16
CA GLU A 111 12.76 -11.52 -21.07
C GLU A 111 12.60 -10.77 -22.40
N ARG A 112 12.48 -9.45 -22.36
CA ARG A 112 12.41 -8.60 -23.55
C ARG A 112 13.69 -8.70 -24.39
N LEU A 113 14.87 -8.54 -23.75
CA LEU A 113 16.16 -8.62 -24.45
C LEU A 113 16.45 -10.00 -25.02
N GLU A 114 16.02 -11.06 -24.35
CA GLU A 114 16.11 -12.43 -24.89
C GLU A 114 15.23 -12.61 -26.13
N ALA A 115 14.04 -12.02 -26.14
CA ALA A 115 13.16 -12.03 -27.31
C ALA A 115 13.75 -11.25 -28.50
N GLU A 116 14.40 -10.10 -28.21
CA GLU A 116 15.14 -9.31 -29.21
C GLU A 116 16.35 -10.10 -29.75
N LEU A 117 17.12 -10.76 -28.88
CA LEU A 117 18.27 -11.58 -29.25
C LEU A 117 17.89 -12.72 -30.20
N LYS A 118 16.71 -13.33 -30.02
CA LYS A 118 16.20 -14.37 -30.93
C LYS A 118 15.92 -13.86 -32.34
N LYS A 119 15.62 -12.56 -32.49
CA LYS A 119 15.28 -11.93 -33.78
C LYS A 119 16.46 -11.21 -34.42
N ALA A 120 17.54 -10.98 -33.68
CA ALA A 120 18.69 -10.24 -34.16
C ALA A 120 19.54 -11.11 -35.14
N ASP A 121 19.79 -10.57 -36.33
CA ASP A 121 20.57 -11.25 -37.39
C ASP A 121 22.03 -10.79 -37.39
N LYS A 122 22.35 -9.60 -36.89
CA LYS A 122 23.69 -9.03 -36.94
C LYS A 122 24.52 -9.45 -35.72
N ASP A 123 25.71 -9.91 -35.92
CA ASP A 123 26.61 -10.39 -34.86
C ASP A 123 26.90 -9.31 -33.81
N GLU A 124 27.14 -8.07 -34.24
CA GLU A 124 27.40 -6.96 -33.32
C GLU A 124 26.18 -6.66 -32.43
N GLU A 125 24.98 -6.74 -32.97
CA GLU A 125 23.74 -6.53 -32.22
C GLU A 125 23.53 -7.67 -31.21
N ARG A 126 23.70 -8.90 -31.64
CA ARG A 126 23.65 -10.10 -30.79
C ARG A 126 24.65 -10.03 -29.62
N LYS A 127 25.86 -9.53 -29.88
CA LYS A 127 26.88 -9.34 -28.85
C LYS A 127 26.45 -8.33 -27.83
N ARG A 128 25.96 -7.15 -28.24
CA ARG A 128 25.45 -6.08 -27.34
C ARG A 128 24.30 -6.59 -26.46
N LEU A 129 23.34 -7.30 -27.05
CA LEU A 129 22.21 -7.86 -26.31
C LEU A 129 22.66 -8.88 -25.27
N ARG A 130 23.60 -9.80 -25.59
CA ARG A 130 24.15 -10.75 -24.63
C ARG A 130 24.88 -10.04 -23.48
N GLU A 131 25.66 -9.01 -23.75
CA GLU A 131 26.35 -8.22 -22.73
C GLU A 131 25.37 -7.52 -21.80
N HIS A 132 24.26 -7.00 -22.35
CA HIS A 132 23.20 -6.36 -21.56
C HIS A 132 22.48 -7.37 -20.67
N ILE A 133 22.04 -8.48 -21.22
CA ILE A 133 21.42 -9.58 -20.46
C ILE A 133 22.35 -10.03 -19.32
N GLY A 134 23.64 -10.21 -19.60
CA GLY A 134 24.62 -10.62 -18.59
C GLY A 134 24.82 -9.58 -17.46
N ARG A 135 24.62 -8.29 -17.71
CA ARG A 135 24.60 -7.28 -16.63
C ARG A 135 23.36 -7.44 -15.75
N LEU A 136 22.18 -7.51 -16.35
CA LEU A 136 20.91 -7.67 -15.62
C LEU A 136 20.87 -8.97 -14.80
N ASP A 137 21.41 -10.04 -15.32
CA ASP A 137 21.55 -11.31 -14.58
C ASP A 137 22.43 -11.18 -13.33
N ARG A 138 23.53 -10.42 -13.41
CA ARG A 138 24.38 -10.15 -12.24
C ARG A 138 23.64 -9.28 -11.20
N GLU A 139 22.81 -8.34 -11.65
CA GLU A 139 22.00 -7.48 -10.78
C GLU A 139 20.85 -8.25 -10.13
N ARG A 140 20.34 -9.29 -10.76
CA ARG A 140 19.21 -10.09 -10.25
C ARG A 140 19.52 -10.79 -8.92
N GLN A 141 20.74 -11.28 -8.73
CA GLN A 141 21.11 -11.99 -7.50
C GLN A 141 21.06 -11.12 -6.24
N PRO A 142 21.64 -9.91 -6.20
CA PRO A 142 21.49 -9.02 -5.05
C PRO A 142 20.04 -8.58 -4.84
N LEU A 143 19.26 -8.32 -5.89
CA LEU A 143 17.83 -8.00 -5.78
C LEU A 143 17.04 -9.12 -5.11
N ARG A 144 17.29 -10.36 -5.48
CA ARG A 144 16.67 -11.53 -4.86
C ARG A 144 17.00 -11.65 -3.37
N ARG A 145 18.28 -11.49 -2.99
CA ARG A 145 18.69 -11.51 -1.57
C ARG A 145 18.03 -10.37 -0.79
N GLN A 146 17.91 -9.19 -1.38
CA GLN A 146 17.23 -8.06 -0.78
C GLN A 146 15.75 -8.38 -0.52
N LEU A 147 15.05 -9.00 -1.47
CA LEU A 147 13.67 -9.44 -1.30
C LEU A 147 13.53 -10.41 -0.13
N GLU A 148 14.36 -11.45 -0.11
CA GLU A 148 14.36 -12.47 0.94
C GLU A 148 14.59 -11.85 2.34
N ALA A 149 15.54 -10.92 2.45
CA ALA A 149 15.81 -10.20 3.70
C ALA A 149 14.62 -9.32 4.15
N LEU A 150 13.98 -8.61 3.21
CA LEU A 150 12.84 -7.75 3.52
C LEU A 150 11.59 -8.56 3.89
N GLU A 151 11.38 -9.74 3.34
CA GLU A 151 10.26 -10.62 3.72
C GLU A 151 10.35 -11.08 5.18
N LEU A 152 11.55 -11.17 5.74
CA LEU A 152 11.75 -11.49 7.16
C LEU A 152 11.35 -10.35 8.10
N THR A 153 11.17 -9.12 7.60
CA THR A 153 10.75 -7.95 8.41
C THR A 153 9.24 -7.92 8.65
N LYS A 154 8.47 -8.87 8.07
CA LYS A 154 7.03 -9.01 8.33
C LYS A 154 6.78 -9.24 9.83
N PRO A 155 5.79 -8.55 10.45
CA PRO A 155 5.42 -8.80 11.82
C PRO A 155 5.05 -10.28 12.05
N ARG A 156 5.57 -10.88 13.11
CA ARG A 156 5.24 -12.25 13.55
C ARG A 156 4.37 -12.16 14.81
N TRP A 157 3.31 -12.94 14.85
CA TRP A 157 2.43 -13.08 16.02
C TRP A 157 2.60 -14.45 16.60
#